data_1570883180198c6c1a1c7e4b7095dc5b
#
_entry.id   1570883180198c6c1a1c7e4b7095dc5b
#
_cell.length_a   1.000
_cell.length_b   1.000
_cell.length_c   1.000
_cell.angle_alpha   90.00
_cell.angle_beta   90.00
_cell.angle_gamma   90.00
#
_symmetry.space_group_name_H-M   'P 1'
#
loop_
_entity.id
_entity.type
_entity.pdbx_description
1 polymer ?
#
loop_
_entity_poly.entity_id
_entity_poly.type
_entity_poly.pdbx_seq_one_letter_code
_entity_poly.pdbx_strand_id
1 'polypeptide(L)'
;MNFKTKTAAAGILAVLTVAAAAFVILPRHKKLPAPAAVQADKILVKKAERKLYLQKDGQNLKEYRIALGFAPVGDKLREDDGKTPEGIYRISGRNPNSRFYLSLRVSYPSAEDRREAAE
;
A
#
# COMPACT_ATOMS: atom_id res chain seq x y z
N MET A 1 -3.64 94.96 -18.83
CA MET A 1 -3.59 93.78 -19.72
C MET A 1 -3.75 92.59 -18.82
N ASN A 2 -4.95 92.01 -18.76
CA ASN A 2 -5.30 90.95 -17.81
C ASN A 2 -5.30 89.62 -18.54
N PHE A 3 -4.32 88.81 -18.23
CA PHE A 3 -4.35 87.43 -18.64
C PHE A 3 -5.02 86.59 -17.55
N LYS A 4 -6.22 86.13 -17.84
CA LYS A 4 -6.94 85.20 -17.00
C LYS A 4 -6.42 83.76 -17.35
N THR A 5 -5.65 83.23 -16.47
CA THR A 5 -5.32 81.82 -16.53
C THR A 5 -6.49 80.95 -16.08
N LYS A 6 -7.04 80.15 -16.97
CA LYS A 6 -8.05 79.19 -16.68
C LYS A 6 -7.34 77.89 -16.16
N THR A 7 -7.50 77.66 -14.89
CA THR A 7 -7.11 76.37 -14.31
C THR A 7 -8.09 75.31 -14.76
N ALA A 8 -7.59 74.37 -15.56
CA ALA A 8 -8.33 73.13 -15.91
C ALA A 8 -8.23 72.18 -14.74
N ALA A 9 -9.35 71.88 -14.12
CA ALA A 9 -9.43 70.79 -13.15
C ALA A 9 -9.32 69.44 -13.88
N ALA A 10 -8.23 68.79 -13.67
CA ALA A 10 -8.07 67.41 -14.13
C ALA A 10 -8.87 66.52 -13.20
N GLY A 11 -9.97 66.00 -13.72
CA GLY A 11 -10.74 64.96 -13.05
C GLY A 11 -9.96 63.65 -13.07
N ILE A 12 -9.57 63.22 -11.91
CA ILE A 12 -8.96 61.85 -11.74
C ILE A 12 -10.11 60.85 -11.82
N LEU A 13 -10.24 60.22 -12.98
CA LEU A 13 -11.14 59.07 -13.15
C LEU A 13 -10.50 57.85 -12.48
N ALA A 14 -10.92 57.58 -11.24
CA ALA A 14 -10.53 56.38 -10.56
C ALA A 14 -11.24 55.20 -11.23
N VAL A 15 -10.51 54.47 -12.07
CA VAL A 15 -10.96 53.19 -12.63
C VAL A 15 -10.82 52.16 -11.53
N LEU A 16 -11.91 51.87 -10.83
CA LEU A 16 -12.03 50.72 -9.94
C LEU A 16 -12.09 49.48 -10.80
N THR A 17 -10.93 48.85 -11.01
CA THR A 17 -10.86 47.50 -11.56
C THR A 17 -11.31 46.51 -10.48
N VAL A 18 -12.56 46.11 -10.55
CA VAL A 18 -13.08 44.97 -9.78
C VAL A 18 -12.44 43.72 -10.36
N ALA A 19 -11.36 43.24 -9.72
CA ALA A 19 -10.81 41.95 -9.99
C ALA A 19 -11.82 40.92 -9.48
N ALA A 20 -12.72 40.49 -10.35
CA ALA A 20 -13.53 39.30 -10.11
C ALA A 20 -12.58 38.08 -10.05
N ALA A 21 -12.18 37.72 -8.85
CA ALA A 21 -11.51 36.41 -8.62
C ALA A 21 -12.51 35.32 -9.02
N ALA A 22 -12.41 34.86 -10.25
CA ALA A 22 -13.10 33.68 -10.68
C ALA A 22 -12.51 32.48 -9.86
N PHE A 23 -13.18 32.18 -8.76
CA PHE A 23 -12.91 31.00 -7.99
C PHE A 23 -13.32 29.78 -8.85
N VAL A 24 -12.38 29.27 -9.64
CA VAL A 24 -12.58 28.08 -10.41
C VAL A 24 -12.72 26.94 -9.40
N ILE A 25 -13.96 26.57 -9.11
CA ILE A 25 -14.28 25.36 -8.36
C ILE A 25 -13.91 24.19 -9.29
N LEU A 26 -12.66 23.74 -9.20
CA LEU A 26 -12.24 22.49 -9.84
C LEU A 26 -13.15 21.38 -9.29
N PRO A 27 -13.85 20.64 -10.16
CA PRO A 27 -14.66 19.54 -9.70
C PRO A 27 -13.74 18.60 -8.93
N ARG A 28 -14.01 18.43 -7.63
CA ARG A 28 -13.38 17.37 -6.85
C ARG A 28 -13.67 16.08 -7.61
N HIS A 29 -12.65 15.55 -8.26
CA HIS A 29 -12.75 14.23 -8.87
C HIS A 29 -13.27 13.29 -7.77
N LYS A 30 -14.54 12.92 -7.86
CA LYS A 30 -15.09 11.84 -7.05
C LYS A 30 -14.17 10.66 -7.30
N LYS A 31 -13.35 10.32 -6.28
CA LYS A 31 -12.51 9.14 -6.33
C LYS A 31 -13.48 7.99 -6.58
N LEU A 32 -13.46 7.46 -7.80
CA LEU A 32 -14.26 6.28 -8.13
C LEU A 32 -13.96 5.23 -7.05
N PRO A 33 -14.97 4.56 -6.50
CA PRO A 33 -14.72 3.48 -5.58
C PRO A 33 -13.74 2.54 -6.25
N ALA A 34 -12.61 2.27 -5.58
CA ALA A 34 -11.65 1.31 -6.08
C ALA A 34 -12.43 0.03 -6.40
N PRO A 35 -12.22 -0.58 -7.58
CA PRO A 35 -12.88 -1.83 -7.89
C PRO A 35 -12.68 -2.76 -6.69
N ALA A 36 -13.74 -3.43 -6.26
CA ALA A 36 -13.71 -4.30 -5.09
C ALA A 36 -12.46 -5.18 -5.20
N ALA A 37 -11.50 -4.97 -4.30
CA ALA A 37 -10.24 -5.69 -4.37
C ALA A 37 -10.56 -7.18 -4.26
N VAL A 38 -10.28 -7.94 -5.30
CA VAL A 38 -10.46 -9.38 -5.27
C VAL A 38 -9.60 -9.93 -4.15
N GLN A 39 -10.23 -10.49 -3.12
CA GLN A 39 -9.52 -11.04 -1.97
C GLN A 39 -9.01 -12.44 -2.30
N ALA A 40 -7.74 -12.67 -2.06
CA ALA A 40 -7.18 -14.01 -2.14
C ALA A 40 -7.74 -14.90 -1.00
N ASP A 41 -8.02 -16.14 -1.32
CA ASP A 41 -8.40 -17.19 -0.36
C ASP A 41 -7.23 -18.08 0.03
N LYS A 42 -6.16 -18.09 -0.75
CA LYS A 42 -4.98 -18.91 -0.53
C LYS A 42 -3.69 -18.15 -0.84
N ILE A 43 -2.67 -18.44 -0.04
CA ILE A 43 -1.28 -18.04 -0.29
C ILE A 43 -0.50 -19.32 -0.58
N LEU A 44 0.07 -19.43 -1.77
CA LEU A 44 0.96 -20.53 -2.13
C LEU A 44 2.40 -20.04 -2.17
N VAL A 45 3.27 -20.66 -1.39
CA VAL A 45 4.71 -20.38 -1.39
C VAL A 45 5.45 -21.53 -2.03
N LYS A 46 6.20 -21.26 -3.09
CA LYS A 46 7.10 -22.20 -3.75
C LYS A 46 8.53 -21.83 -3.43
N LYS A 47 9.11 -22.50 -2.43
CA LYS A 47 10.46 -22.23 -1.92
C LYS A 47 11.52 -22.35 -3.01
N ALA A 48 11.49 -23.43 -3.80
CA ALA A 48 12.45 -23.66 -4.88
C ALA A 48 12.46 -22.54 -5.93
N GLU A 49 11.29 -21.95 -6.21
CA GLU A 49 11.14 -20.84 -7.15
C GLU A 49 11.38 -19.47 -6.49
N ARG A 50 11.46 -19.41 -5.16
CA ARG A 50 11.47 -18.18 -4.36
C ARG A 50 10.31 -17.25 -4.71
N LYS A 51 9.10 -17.82 -4.83
CA LYS A 51 7.89 -17.12 -5.23
C LYS A 51 6.75 -17.40 -4.25
N LEU A 52 5.92 -16.36 -4.10
CA LEU A 52 4.65 -16.40 -3.39
C LEU A 52 3.55 -16.00 -4.36
N TYR A 53 2.49 -16.79 -4.39
CA TYR A 53 1.30 -16.54 -5.20
C TYR A 53 0.10 -16.26 -4.28
N LEU A 54 -0.59 -15.17 -4.55
CA LEU A 54 -1.93 -14.96 -4.03
C LEU A 54 -2.91 -15.63 -4.99
N GLN A 55 -3.73 -16.53 -4.47
CA GLN A 55 -4.69 -17.28 -5.27
C GLN A 55 -6.12 -16.98 -4.85
N LYS A 56 -7.03 -17.12 -5.81
CA LYS A 56 -8.49 -17.12 -5.64
C LYS A 56 -9.07 -18.20 -6.53
N ASP A 57 -9.86 -19.11 -5.95
CA ASP A 57 -10.51 -20.20 -6.68
C ASP A 57 -9.52 -20.99 -7.57
N GLY A 58 -8.31 -21.23 -7.05
CA GLY A 58 -7.23 -21.95 -7.74
C GLY A 58 -6.46 -21.13 -8.79
N GLN A 59 -6.84 -19.90 -9.07
CA GLN A 59 -6.15 -19.03 -10.03
C GLN A 59 -5.18 -18.07 -9.34
N ASN A 60 -4.04 -17.82 -9.97
CA ASN A 60 -3.07 -16.86 -9.47
C ASN A 60 -3.55 -15.43 -9.75
N LEU A 61 -3.80 -14.67 -8.70
CA LEU A 61 -4.13 -13.25 -8.78
C LEU A 61 -2.87 -12.40 -8.88
N LYS A 62 -1.83 -12.77 -8.12
CA LYS A 62 -0.61 -11.97 -8.01
C LYS A 62 0.57 -12.87 -7.62
N GLU A 63 1.74 -12.51 -8.11
CA GLU A 63 3.01 -13.14 -7.81
C GLU A 63 3.95 -12.16 -7.14
N TYR A 64 4.72 -12.66 -6.17
CA TYR A 64 5.78 -11.91 -5.49
C TYR A 64 7.05 -12.73 -5.42
N ARG A 65 8.20 -12.07 -5.53
CA ARG A 65 9.48 -12.67 -5.14
C ARG A 65 9.61 -12.60 -3.63
N ILE A 66 10.14 -13.65 -3.02
CA ILE A 66 10.31 -13.74 -1.57
C ILE A 66 11.75 -14.03 -1.19
N ALA A 67 12.13 -13.57 0.00
CA ALA A 67 13.32 -14.03 0.69
C ALA A 67 12.96 -15.28 1.51
N LEU A 68 13.91 -16.17 1.67
CA LEU A 68 13.84 -17.35 2.54
C LEU A 68 14.89 -17.21 3.64
N GLY A 69 14.85 -18.10 4.62
CA GLY A 69 15.94 -18.27 5.57
C GLY A 69 17.28 -18.60 4.86
N PHE A 70 18.39 -18.46 5.58
CA PHE A 70 19.72 -18.61 5.00
C PHE A 70 20.07 -20.07 4.61
N ALA A 71 19.37 -21.05 5.16
CA ALA A 71 19.45 -22.47 4.78
C ALA A 71 18.11 -22.95 4.17
N PRO A 72 17.79 -22.59 2.91
CA PRO A 72 16.43 -22.66 2.39
C PRO A 72 15.94 -24.08 2.03
N VAL A 73 16.84 -25.08 2.04
CA VAL A 73 16.51 -26.45 1.62
C VAL A 73 16.00 -27.27 2.80
N GLY A 74 14.89 -27.97 2.58
CA GLY A 74 14.25 -28.82 3.59
C GLY A 74 13.39 -28.05 4.58
N ASP A 75 12.69 -28.81 5.43
CA ASP A 75 11.77 -28.25 6.41
C ASP A 75 12.48 -27.69 7.64
N LYS A 76 11.78 -26.80 8.34
CA LYS A 76 12.25 -26.18 9.58
C LYS A 76 11.95 -27.09 10.78
N LEU A 77 13.01 -27.56 11.44
CA LEU A 77 12.90 -28.45 12.60
C LEU A 77 13.28 -27.76 13.91
N ARG A 78 14.11 -26.71 13.88
CA ARG A 78 14.63 -26.06 15.09
C ARG A 78 14.64 -24.55 14.94
N GLU A 79 14.63 -23.85 16.08
CA GLU A 79 14.92 -22.43 16.11
C GLU A 79 16.33 -22.19 15.55
N ASP A 80 16.54 -21.08 14.86
CA ASP A 80 17.82 -20.65 14.27
C ASP A 80 18.45 -21.60 13.24
N ASP A 81 17.76 -22.63 12.76
CA ASP A 81 18.25 -23.50 11.69
C ASP A 81 18.31 -22.82 10.31
N GLY A 82 17.87 -21.58 10.21
CA GLY A 82 17.87 -20.79 8.97
C GLY A 82 16.91 -21.26 7.91
N LYS A 83 16.01 -22.15 8.25
CA LYS A 83 15.04 -22.73 7.33
C LYS A 83 13.69 -22.03 7.39
N THR A 84 12.92 -22.19 6.34
CA THR A 84 11.53 -21.72 6.25
C THR A 84 10.63 -22.95 6.32
N PRO A 85 9.61 -22.94 7.21
CA PRO A 85 8.72 -24.10 7.38
C PRO A 85 8.04 -24.53 6.08
N GLU A 86 7.78 -25.84 5.98
CA GLU A 86 6.98 -26.45 4.93
C GLU A 86 5.69 -27.00 5.54
N GLY A 87 4.57 -26.87 4.87
CA GLY A 87 3.29 -27.36 5.39
C GLY A 87 2.11 -26.46 5.05
N ILE A 88 0.97 -26.79 5.64
CA ILE A 88 -0.27 -26.06 5.50
C ILE A 88 -0.58 -25.31 6.79
N TYR A 89 -0.57 -24.00 6.69
CA TYR A 89 -0.79 -23.09 7.81
C TYR A 89 -1.98 -22.18 7.55
N ARG A 90 -2.55 -21.66 8.62
CA ARG A 90 -3.62 -20.65 8.56
C ARG A 90 -3.08 -19.30 8.96
N ILE A 91 -3.66 -18.23 8.41
CA ILE A 91 -3.42 -16.89 8.91
C ILE A 91 -4.17 -16.75 10.23
N SER A 92 -3.44 -16.64 11.33
CA SER A 92 -3.98 -16.58 12.69
C SER A 92 -4.10 -15.15 13.21
N GLY A 93 -3.53 -14.18 12.52
CA GLY A 93 -3.61 -12.77 12.94
C GLY A 93 -2.92 -11.82 11.98
N ARG A 94 -3.11 -10.52 12.25
CA ARG A 94 -2.49 -9.42 11.54
C ARG A 94 -1.79 -8.52 12.54
N ASN A 95 -0.60 -8.04 12.20
CA ASN A 95 0.10 -7.05 12.98
C ASN A 95 0.28 -5.77 12.16
N PRO A 96 -0.55 -4.73 12.39
CA PRO A 96 -0.43 -3.45 11.70
C PRO A 96 0.77 -2.63 12.19
N ASN A 97 1.32 -2.95 13.37
CA ASN A 97 2.43 -2.23 13.98
C ASN A 97 3.76 -2.98 13.82
N SER A 98 3.87 -3.82 12.80
CA SER A 98 5.11 -4.51 12.50
C SER A 98 6.18 -3.51 12.06
N ARG A 99 7.40 -3.64 12.59
CA ARG A 99 8.54 -2.84 12.11
C ARG A 99 8.94 -3.16 10.66
N PHE A 100 8.35 -4.18 10.04
CA PHE A 100 8.43 -4.50 8.62
C PHE A 100 7.23 -3.97 7.83
N TYR A 101 6.58 -2.92 8.32
CA TYR A 101 5.38 -2.27 7.82
C TYR A 101 4.10 -3.02 8.21
N LEU A 102 3.82 -4.16 7.64
CA LEU A 102 2.67 -5.02 7.96
C LEU A 102 3.15 -6.47 8.03
N SER A 103 2.58 -7.26 8.94
CA SER A 103 2.85 -8.70 8.96
C SER A 103 1.60 -9.51 9.24
N LEU A 104 1.62 -10.74 8.73
CA LEU A 104 0.61 -11.75 9.00
C LEU A 104 1.22 -12.80 9.92
N ARG A 105 0.48 -13.19 10.95
CA ARG A 105 0.85 -14.33 11.79
C ARG A 105 0.30 -15.59 11.17
N VAL A 106 1.14 -16.59 11.02
CA VAL A 106 0.74 -17.93 10.60
C VAL A 106 0.65 -18.87 11.80
N SER A 107 -0.10 -19.97 11.68
CA SER A 107 -0.31 -20.97 12.72
C SER A 107 0.89 -21.95 12.85
N TYR A 108 2.10 -21.45 12.70
CA TYR A 108 3.33 -22.22 12.94
C TYR A 108 3.82 -21.98 14.38
N PRO A 109 4.39 -22.99 15.06
CA PRO A 109 4.44 -24.39 14.69
C PRO A 109 3.09 -25.12 14.87
N SER A 110 2.75 -25.99 13.93
CA SER A 110 1.60 -26.88 14.01
C SER A 110 1.85 -28.03 15.02
N ALA A 111 0.87 -28.91 15.21
CA ALA A 111 1.09 -30.11 16.02
C ALA A 111 2.06 -31.10 15.33
N GLU A 112 2.10 -31.10 13.99
CA GLU A 112 2.99 -31.90 13.19
C GLU A 112 4.42 -31.41 13.29
N ASP A 113 4.65 -30.12 13.07
CA ASP A 113 5.98 -29.50 13.22
C ASP A 113 6.59 -29.80 14.61
N ARG A 114 5.76 -29.80 15.68
CA ARG A 114 6.25 -30.11 17.03
C ARG A 114 6.61 -31.57 17.23
N ARG A 115 5.94 -32.49 16.53
CA ARG A 115 6.28 -33.92 16.57
C ARG A 115 7.59 -34.19 15.84
N GLU A 116 7.73 -33.66 14.63
CA GLU A 116 8.94 -33.80 13.82
C GLU A 116 10.18 -33.20 14.48
N ALA A 117 9.99 -32.07 15.19
CA ALA A 117 11.08 -31.45 15.95
C ALA A 117 11.50 -32.24 17.22
N ALA A 118 10.69 -33.21 17.67
CA ALA A 118 10.94 -34.03 18.85
C ALA A 118 11.63 -35.37 18.52
N GLU A 119 11.70 -35.77 17.26
CA GLU A 119 12.38 -36.95 16.73
C GLU A 119 13.87 -36.66 16.46
#